data_1d534f40d3be60e2e576ef55cc0718f2
#
_entry.id   1d534f40d3be60e2e576ef55cc0718f2
#
_cell.length_a   1.000
_cell.length_b   1.000
_cell.length_c   1.000
_cell.angle_alpha   90.00
_cell.angle_beta   90.00
_cell.angle_gamma   90.00
#
_symmetry.space_group_name_H-M   'P 1'
#
loop_
_entity.id
_entity.type
_entity.pdbx_description
1 polymer ?
#
loop_
_entity_poly.entity_id
_entity_poly.type
_entity_poly.pdbx_seq_one_letter_code
_entity_poly.pdbx_strand_id
1 'polypeptide(L)'
;MRVHAAFTPTGCNRGVSRIGTAFVVRIALAGAALAVVLGVVRVVLVQQAALTRRRIGKPLGEDSLDADRVWRRSLGGEPLELLVLGDSIAAGLGAERRKETLGARLAKATGRRLQRPVRLRTVAVVGSESPDLPSQFDALPEGYLPHVAVIVVGGNDVTHRLPPALSAQHLHEVIRRLRGMDAEVVVGTCPDLGALRAVPQPLRRIASGLSRRLAEIQAETARRAGAEPVDLRRAVGPMFFDEPEAMFSLDRFHPSALGYRRTAEALLPAVCRAAERSLSSPRPQETR
;
A
#
# COMPACT_ATOMS: atom_id res chain seq x y z
N MET A 1 79.45 -44.57 -39.99
CA MET A 1 78.38 -45.37 -39.34
C MET A 1 77.50 -44.33 -38.61
N ARG A 2 76.33 -43.98 -39.17
CA ARG A 2 75.38 -43.07 -38.55
C ARG A 2 74.19 -43.90 -38.09
N VAL A 3 73.93 -43.86 -36.79
CA VAL A 3 72.76 -44.52 -36.21
C VAL A 3 71.64 -43.46 -36.07
N HIS A 4 70.55 -43.62 -36.80
CA HIS A 4 69.33 -42.82 -36.66
C HIS A 4 68.47 -43.44 -35.52
N ALA A 5 68.27 -42.68 -34.43
CA ALA A 5 67.29 -43.03 -33.43
C ALA A 5 65.92 -42.42 -33.83
N ALA A 6 64.95 -43.28 -34.06
CA ALA A 6 63.56 -42.83 -34.33
C ALA A 6 62.87 -42.49 -32.99
N PHE A 7 62.35 -41.28 -32.90
CA PHE A 7 61.55 -40.81 -31.78
C PHE A 7 60.05 -41.02 -32.08
N THR A 8 59.42 -41.94 -31.38
CA THR A 8 57.96 -42.14 -31.43
C THR A 8 57.28 -41.20 -30.41
N PRO A 9 56.31 -40.34 -30.79
CA PRO A 9 55.57 -39.58 -29.83
C PRO A 9 54.45 -40.46 -29.24
N THR A 10 54.58 -40.81 -27.97
CA THR A 10 53.53 -41.46 -27.16
C THR A 10 52.38 -40.49 -26.92
N GLY A 11 51.20 -40.89 -27.37
CA GLY A 11 49.97 -40.14 -27.20
C GLY A 11 49.52 -40.01 -25.74
N CYS A 12 49.38 -38.78 -25.31
CA CYS A 12 48.72 -38.46 -24.07
C CYS A 12 47.88 -37.18 -24.30
N ASN A 13 46.63 -37.35 -24.80
CA ASN A 13 45.65 -36.26 -24.70
C ASN A 13 44.21 -36.68 -25.03
N ARG A 14 43.63 -37.71 -24.38
CA ARG A 14 42.21 -38.03 -24.55
C ARG A 14 41.40 -37.96 -23.25
N GLY A 15 42.03 -37.69 -22.10
CA GLY A 15 41.35 -37.67 -20.81
C GLY A 15 40.75 -36.28 -20.40
N VAL A 16 41.43 -35.22 -20.80
CA VAL A 16 41.05 -33.83 -20.33
C VAL A 16 39.82 -33.27 -21.04
N SER A 17 39.54 -33.65 -22.30
CA SER A 17 38.40 -33.14 -23.07
C SER A 17 37.03 -33.74 -22.61
N ARG A 18 37.01 -34.95 -22.09
CA ARG A 18 35.77 -35.63 -21.65
C ARG A 18 35.22 -35.12 -20.31
N ILE A 19 36.09 -34.67 -19.38
CA ILE A 19 35.68 -34.07 -18.10
C ILE A 19 35.08 -32.69 -18.33
N GLY A 20 35.67 -31.89 -19.21
CA GLY A 20 35.15 -30.54 -19.57
C GLY A 20 33.79 -30.62 -20.24
N THR A 21 33.58 -31.54 -21.18
CA THR A 21 32.27 -31.70 -21.88
C THR A 21 31.17 -32.21 -20.93
N ALA A 22 31.46 -33.16 -20.04
CA ALA A 22 30.49 -33.63 -19.06
C ALA A 22 30.08 -32.55 -18.05
N PHE A 23 30.99 -31.66 -17.65
CA PHE A 23 30.74 -30.56 -16.78
C PHE A 23 29.83 -29.51 -17.46
N VAL A 24 30.15 -29.12 -18.72
CA VAL A 24 29.31 -28.17 -19.51
C VAL A 24 27.91 -28.72 -19.73
N VAL A 25 27.76 -30.01 -20.07
CA VAL A 25 26.43 -30.63 -20.23
C VAL A 25 25.62 -30.59 -18.93
N ARG A 26 26.24 -30.88 -17.77
CA ARG A 26 25.56 -30.80 -16.47
C ARG A 26 25.08 -29.37 -16.15
N ILE A 27 25.89 -28.36 -16.41
CA ILE A 27 25.48 -26.95 -16.23
C ILE A 27 24.32 -26.59 -17.17
N ALA A 28 24.38 -27.01 -18.43
CA ALA A 28 23.31 -26.76 -19.39
C ALA A 28 22.00 -27.45 -18.98
N LEU A 29 22.05 -28.70 -18.52
CA LEU A 29 20.89 -29.43 -18.02
C LEU A 29 20.31 -28.79 -16.75
N ALA A 30 21.16 -28.35 -15.81
CA ALA A 30 20.74 -27.64 -14.61
C ALA A 30 20.08 -26.30 -14.95
N GLY A 31 20.66 -25.56 -15.92
CA GLY A 31 20.08 -24.32 -16.43
C GLY A 31 18.71 -24.51 -17.09
N ALA A 32 18.59 -25.56 -17.93
CA ALA A 32 17.33 -25.93 -18.57
C ALA A 32 16.26 -26.34 -17.54
N ALA A 33 16.63 -27.17 -16.56
CA ALA A 33 15.74 -27.56 -15.47
C ALA A 33 15.26 -26.34 -14.65
N LEU A 34 16.16 -25.42 -14.31
CA LEU A 34 15.81 -24.18 -13.61
C LEU A 34 14.85 -23.32 -14.44
N ALA A 35 15.09 -23.17 -15.76
CA ALA A 35 14.21 -22.43 -16.64
C ALA A 35 12.80 -23.02 -16.71
N VAL A 36 12.68 -24.35 -16.76
CA VAL A 36 11.38 -25.05 -16.71
C VAL A 36 10.67 -24.80 -15.39
N VAL A 37 11.38 -24.91 -14.25
CA VAL A 37 10.80 -24.64 -12.92
C VAL A 37 10.30 -23.21 -12.81
N LEU A 38 11.10 -22.24 -13.25
CA LEU A 38 10.71 -20.82 -13.25
C LEU A 38 9.50 -20.57 -14.16
N GLY A 39 9.43 -21.23 -15.32
CA GLY A 39 8.30 -21.19 -16.24
C GLY A 39 7.00 -21.71 -15.59
N VAL A 40 7.08 -22.87 -14.94
CA VAL A 40 5.93 -23.47 -14.22
C VAL A 40 5.47 -22.57 -13.08
N VAL A 41 6.40 -22.06 -12.26
CA VAL A 41 6.07 -21.12 -11.16
C VAL A 41 5.37 -19.87 -11.71
N ARG A 42 5.88 -19.31 -12.80
CA ARG A 42 5.24 -18.13 -13.45
C ARG A 42 3.81 -18.44 -13.90
N VAL A 43 3.58 -19.58 -14.55
CA VAL A 43 2.24 -19.99 -15.02
C VAL A 43 1.30 -20.16 -13.82
N VAL A 44 1.73 -20.84 -12.75
CA VAL A 44 0.93 -21.00 -11.53
C VAL A 44 0.55 -19.68 -10.93
N LEU A 45 1.49 -18.74 -10.78
CA LEU A 45 1.22 -17.41 -10.21
C LEU A 45 0.25 -16.59 -11.08
N VAL A 46 0.38 -16.64 -12.40
CA VAL A 46 -0.54 -15.97 -13.33
C VAL A 46 -1.95 -16.55 -13.23
N GLN A 47 -2.08 -17.87 -13.18
CA GLN A 47 -3.38 -18.54 -13.00
C GLN A 47 -4.00 -18.19 -11.64
N GLN A 48 -3.21 -18.16 -10.58
CA GLN A 48 -3.68 -17.76 -9.26
C GLN A 48 -4.15 -16.30 -9.22
N ALA A 49 -3.44 -15.39 -9.89
CA ALA A 49 -3.86 -14.00 -10.01
C ALA A 49 -5.18 -13.86 -10.79
N ALA A 50 -5.35 -14.62 -11.89
CA ALA A 50 -6.59 -14.65 -12.65
C ALA A 50 -7.76 -15.22 -11.83
N LEU A 51 -7.53 -16.30 -11.10
CA LEU A 51 -8.51 -16.89 -10.18
C LEU A 51 -8.91 -15.92 -9.06
N THR A 52 -7.94 -15.21 -8.50
CA THR A 52 -8.18 -14.19 -7.46
C THR A 52 -9.08 -13.08 -7.98
N ARG A 53 -8.78 -12.52 -9.17
CA ARG A 53 -9.64 -11.50 -9.81
C ARG A 53 -11.08 -11.98 -10.02
N ARG A 54 -11.26 -13.25 -10.42
CA ARG A 54 -12.60 -13.85 -10.59
C ARG A 54 -13.33 -14.04 -9.26
N ARG A 55 -12.61 -14.41 -8.16
CA ARG A 55 -13.19 -14.62 -6.83
C ARG A 55 -13.58 -13.33 -6.12
N ILE A 56 -12.75 -12.30 -6.26
CA ILE A 56 -13.01 -10.97 -5.69
C ILE A 56 -14.12 -10.30 -6.51
N GLY A 57 -14.02 -10.34 -7.86
CA GLY A 57 -14.98 -9.68 -8.73
C GLY A 57 -15.04 -8.17 -8.49
N LYS A 58 -16.20 -7.57 -8.80
CA LYS A 58 -16.51 -6.16 -8.50
C LYS A 58 -17.93 -6.01 -7.95
N PRO A 59 -18.32 -6.77 -6.91
CA PRO A 59 -19.70 -6.73 -6.37
C PRO A 59 -20.06 -5.39 -5.73
N LEU A 60 -19.06 -4.58 -5.39
CA LEU A 60 -19.21 -3.25 -4.76
C LEU A 60 -19.25 -2.10 -5.79
N GLY A 61 -19.03 -2.38 -7.08
CA GLY A 61 -18.80 -1.35 -8.08
C GLY A 61 -17.41 -0.70 -7.96
N GLU A 62 -17.27 0.49 -8.50
CA GLU A 62 -16.04 1.28 -8.50
C GLU A 62 -16.21 2.62 -7.78
N ASP A 63 -17.43 2.95 -7.35
CA ASP A 63 -17.76 4.20 -6.69
C ASP A 63 -17.83 4.02 -5.18
N SER A 64 -17.16 4.89 -4.46
CA SER A 64 -17.27 4.98 -3.00
C SER A 64 -18.39 5.93 -2.59
N LEU A 65 -18.87 5.78 -1.35
CA LEU A 65 -19.91 6.65 -0.80
C LEU A 65 -19.34 8.03 -0.46
N ASP A 66 -19.92 9.09 -1.04
CA ASP A 66 -19.60 10.45 -0.64
C ASP A 66 -19.99 10.71 0.83
N ALA A 67 -18.97 10.90 1.68
CA ALA A 67 -19.11 11.20 3.10
C ALA A 67 -18.67 12.63 3.46
N ASP A 68 -18.36 13.46 2.46
CA ASP A 68 -17.83 14.81 2.64
C ASP A 68 -18.90 15.76 3.19
N ARG A 69 -18.65 16.23 4.39
CA ARG A 69 -19.49 17.16 5.13
C ARG A 69 -18.84 17.63 6.41
N VAL A 70 -19.47 18.57 7.09
CA VAL A 70 -19.11 18.89 8.48
C VAL A 70 -19.75 17.88 9.42
N TRP A 71 -18.91 17.06 10.06
CA TRP A 71 -19.29 16.11 11.10
C TRP A 71 -19.26 16.80 12.48
N ARG A 72 -20.15 16.37 13.38
CA ARG A 72 -20.27 16.96 14.73
C ARG A 72 -20.57 18.47 14.73
N ARG A 73 -21.35 18.94 13.76
CA ARG A 73 -21.74 20.36 13.61
C ARG A 73 -22.33 20.96 14.90
N SER A 74 -23.03 20.16 15.72
CA SER A 74 -23.63 20.61 16.99
C SER A 74 -22.62 21.03 18.04
N LEU A 75 -21.33 20.74 17.89
CA LEU A 75 -20.28 21.19 18.82
C LEU A 75 -19.96 22.69 18.66
N GLY A 76 -20.37 23.32 17.55
CA GLY A 76 -20.11 24.73 17.28
C GLY A 76 -18.64 25.06 17.00
N GLY A 77 -18.36 26.30 16.65
CA GLY A 77 -17.01 26.80 16.33
C GLY A 77 -16.54 26.46 14.93
N GLU A 78 -15.34 26.94 14.58
CA GLU A 78 -14.68 26.68 13.30
C GLU A 78 -14.35 25.21 13.13
N PRO A 79 -14.72 24.56 12.01
CA PRO A 79 -14.40 23.17 11.75
C PRO A 79 -12.90 22.95 11.57
N LEU A 80 -12.41 21.80 12.08
CA LEU A 80 -11.11 21.28 11.70
C LEU A 80 -11.23 20.71 10.25
N GLU A 81 -10.36 21.13 9.35
CA GLU A 81 -10.30 20.62 7.98
C GLU A 81 -9.51 19.30 7.96
N LEU A 82 -10.18 18.20 7.67
CA LEU A 82 -9.62 16.85 7.55
C LEU A 82 -9.67 16.40 6.09
N LEU A 83 -8.49 16.22 5.49
CA LEU A 83 -8.32 15.72 4.13
C LEU A 83 -7.99 14.24 4.13
N VAL A 84 -8.56 13.48 3.19
CA VAL A 84 -8.25 12.05 3.00
C VAL A 84 -7.88 11.80 1.54
N LEU A 85 -6.67 11.25 1.33
CA LEU A 85 -6.12 10.87 0.02
C LEU A 85 -5.78 9.37 0.01
N GLY A 86 -5.67 8.81 -1.17
CA GLY A 86 -5.18 7.45 -1.36
C GLY A 86 -6.04 6.60 -2.29
N ASP A 87 -6.15 5.32 -1.96
CA ASP A 87 -6.84 4.32 -2.76
C ASP A 87 -8.27 4.05 -2.28
N SER A 88 -8.81 2.90 -2.66
CA SER A 88 -10.18 2.47 -2.32
C SER A 88 -10.43 2.38 -0.80
N ILE A 89 -9.41 2.09 0.01
CA ILE A 89 -9.55 2.07 1.48
C ILE A 89 -9.74 3.49 2.00
N ALA A 90 -8.96 4.45 1.51
CA ALA A 90 -9.11 5.86 1.84
C ALA A 90 -10.46 6.40 1.39
N ALA A 91 -10.91 6.05 0.18
CA ALA A 91 -12.21 6.41 -0.37
C ALA A 91 -13.40 5.77 0.39
N GLY A 92 -13.16 4.66 1.12
CA GLY A 92 -14.18 4.01 1.92
C GLY A 92 -15.00 2.95 1.18
N LEU A 93 -14.46 2.36 0.08
CA LEU A 93 -15.13 1.30 -0.67
C LEU A 93 -15.36 0.07 0.19
N GLY A 94 -16.58 -0.47 0.20
CA GLY A 94 -17.00 -1.58 1.07
C GLY A 94 -17.80 -1.14 2.31
N ALA A 95 -17.85 0.17 2.59
CA ALA A 95 -18.79 0.71 3.57
C ALA A 95 -20.21 0.71 3.01
N GLU A 96 -21.20 0.29 3.79
CA GLU A 96 -22.60 0.28 3.38
C GLU A 96 -23.29 1.63 3.59
N ARG A 97 -22.76 2.45 4.49
CA ARG A 97 -23.30 3.77 4.86
C ARG A 97 -22.19 4.80 4.90
N ARG A 98 -22.51 6.04 4.53
CA ARG A 98 -21.56 7.18 4.56
C ARG A 98 -20.82 7.33 5.89
N LYS A 99 -21.51 7.10 7.02
CA LYS A 99 -20.92 7.19 8.37
C LYS A 99 -19.93 6.07 8.72
N GLU A 100 -19.79 5.08 7.86
CA GLU A 100 -18.94 3.90 8.03
C GLU A 100 -17.64 3.95 7.23
N THR A 101 -17.51 4.89 6.28
CA THR A 101 -16.26 5.13 5.55
C THR A 101 -15.13 5.51 6.52
N LEU A 102 -13.89 5.27 6.11
CA LEU A 102 -12.71 5.62 6.91
C LEU A 102 -12.72 7.11 7.30
N GLY A 103 -12.89 7.98 6.33
CA GLY A 103 -12.91 9.44 6.54
C GLY A 103 -13.99 9.88 7.53
N ALA A 104 -15.24 9.38 7.36
CA ALA A 104 -16.34 9.72 8.26
C ALA A 104 -16.10 9.24 9.70
N ARG A 105 -15.52 8.05 9.88
CA ARG A 105 -15.18 7.52 11.20
C ARG A 105 -14.11 8.36 11.88
N LEU A 106 -13.05 8.71 11.16
CA LEU A 106 -12.00 9.60 11.66
C LEU A 106 -12.57 10.97 12.01
N ALA A 107 -13.33 11.61 11.11
CA ALA A 107 -13.93 12.92 11.36
C ALA A 107 -14.83 12.93 12.60
N LYS A 108 -15.69 11.92 12.76
CA LYS A 108 -16.57 11.80 13.93
C LYS A 108 -15.82 11.54 15.24
N ALA A 109 -14.80 10.69 15.20
CA ALA A 109 -14.03 10.33 16.39
C ALA A 109 -13.10 11.49 16.82
N THR A 110 -12.40 12.12 15.87
CA THR A 110 -11.58 13.31 16.10
C THR A 110 -12.44 14.46 16.65
N GLY A 111 -13.58 14.74 16.02
CA GLY A 111 -14.48 15.79 16.50
C GLY A 111 -14.98 15.56 17.92
N ARG A 112 -15.26 14.30 18.29
CA ARG A 112 -15.63 13.95 19.68
C ARG A 112 -14.45 14.15 20.63
N ARG A 113 -13.26 13.74 20.23
CA ARG A 113 -12.06 13.83 21.08
C ARG A 113 -11.62 15.24 21.35
N LEU A 114 -11.69 16.11 20.32
CA LEU A 114 -11.29 17.52 20.38
C LEU A 114 -12.42 18.48 20.71
N GLN A 115 -13.66 17.97 20.93
CA GLN A 115 -14.86 18.78 21.18
C GLN A 115 -15.05 19.89 20.12
N ARG A 116 -14.86 19.53 18.82
CA ARG A 116 -14.87 20.46 17.69
C ARG A 116 -15.51 19.84 16.44
N PRO A 117 -16.25 20.60 15.62
CA PRO A 117 -16.69 20.12 14.31
C PRO A 117 -15.49 19.75 13.42
N VAL A 118 -15.68 18.77 12.54
CA VAL A 118 -14.66 18.37 11.56
C VAL A 118 -15.27 18.40 10.17
N ARG A 119 -14.71 19.19 9.27
CA ARG A 119 -15.05 19.16 7.86
C ARG A 119 -14.19 18.12 7.16
N LEU A 120 -14.83 17.07 6.67
CA LEU A 120 -14.20 16.03 5.89
C LEU A 120 -14.18 16.42 4.41
N ARG A 121 -13.03 16.26 3.77
CA ARG A 121 -12.86 16.25 2.33
C ARG A 121 -12.09 14.97 1.93
N THR A 122 -12.62 14.25 0.96
CA THR A 122 -12.04 13.02 0.43
C THR A 122 -11.73 13.21 -1.05
N VAL A 123 -10.47 13.11 -1.44
CA VAL A 123 -10.03 13.13 -2.85
C VAL A 123 -9.41 11.78 -3.26
N ALA A 124 -9.50 10.79 -2.38
CA ALA A 124 -9.07 9.43 -2.65
C ALA A 124 -9.91 8.81 -3.78
N VAL A 125 -9.24 8.07 -4.67
CA VAL A 125 -9.85 7.45 -5.85
C VAL A 125 -9.70 5.94 -5.80
N VAL A 126 -10.79 5.22 -6.05
CA VAL A 126 -10.78 3.76 -6.12
C VAL A 126 -9.86 3.30 -7.24
N GLY A 127 -9.00 2.34 -6.96
CA GLY A 127 -8.04 1.81 -7.93
C GLY A 127 -6.71 2.55 -7.99
N SER A 128 -6.56 3.71 -7.33
CA SER A 128 -5.33 4.50 -7.34
C SER A 128 -4.13 3.74 -6.79
N GLU A 129 -2.98 4.07 -7.35
CA GLU A 129 -1.64 3.72 -6.88
C GLU A 129 -0.94 4.97 -6.31
N SER A 130 0.25 4.78 -5.71
CA SER A 130 1.03 5.91 -5.20
C SER A 130 1.34 6.99 -6.25
N PRO A 131 1.60 6.69 -7.54
CA PRO A 131 1.76 7.69 -8.60
C PRO A 131 0.55 8.58 -8.85
N ASP A 132 -0.66 8.18 -8.42
CA ASP A 132 -1.87 8.98 -8.60
C ASP A 132 -2.07 10.03 -7.49
N LEU A 133 -1.32 9.94 -6.39
CA LEU A 133 -1.43 10.90 -5.28
C LEU A 133 -1.20 12.36 -5.68
N PRO A 134 -0.23 12.71 -6.56
CA PRO A 134 -0.07 14.09 -7.01
C PRO A 134 -1.32 14.64 -7.70
N SER A 135 -1.98 13.86 -8.56
CA SER A 135 -3.19 14.29 -9.25
C SER A 135 -4.39 14.48 -8.28
N GLN A 136 -4.48 13.65 -7.23
CA GLN A 136 -5.47 13.84 -6.16
C GLN A 136 -5.22 15.14 -5.41
N PHE A 137 -3.96 15.49 -5.17
CA PHE A 137 -3.60 16.76 -4.55
C PHE A 137 -3.94 17.94 -5.49
N ASP A 138 -3.66 17.82 -6.78
CA ASP A 138 -3.93 18.86 -7.79
C ASP A 138 -5.45 19.11 -7.98
N ALA A 139 -6.30 18.15 -7.63
CA ALA A 139 -7.76 18.26 -7.64
C ALA A 139 -8.33 19.05 -6.45
N LEU A 140 -7.51 19.48 -5.49
CA LEU A 140 -7.95 20.31 -4.37
C LEU A 140 -8.38 21.70 -4.87
N PRO A 141 -9.44 22.28 -4.30
CA PRO A 141 -9.82 23.65 -4.62
C PRO A 141 -8.68 24.63 -4.32
N GLU A 142 -8.60 25.67 -5.14
CA GLU A 142 -7.68 26.78 -4.88
C GLU A 142 -7.94 27.39 -3.49
N GLY A 143 -6.87 27.69 -2.75
CA GLY A 143 -6.97 28.21 -1.39
C GLY A 143 -7.40 27.20 -0.31
N TYR A 144 -7.61 25.91 -0.66
CA TYR A 144 -7.96 24.93 0.35
C TYR A 144 -6.73 24.57 1.22
N LEU A 145 -6.87 24.76 2.53
CA LEU A 145 -5.81 24.53 3.52
C LEU A 145 -6.25 23.46 4.56
N PRO A 146 -5.88 22.21 4.42
CA PRO A 146 -6.22 21.19 5.41
C PRO A 146 -5.45 21.41 6.72
N HIS A 147 -6.08 21.10 7.86
CA HIS A 147 -5.40 21.02 9.16
C HIS A 147 -4.63 19.71 9.27
N VAL A 148 -5.30 18.61 8.89
CA VAL A 148 -4.73 17.26 8.90
C VAL A 148 -5.04 16.59 7.58
N ALA A 149 -4.04 15.97 6.98
CA ALA A 149 -4.19 15.08 5.85
C ALA A 149 -3.89 13.62 6.26
N VAL A 150 -4.76 12.71 5.87
CA VAL A 150 -4.57 11.27 6.07
C VAL A 150 -4.38 10.61 4.72
N ILE A 151 -3.28 9.90 4.53
CA ILE A 151 -2.96 9.16 3.30
C ILE A 151 -3.00 7.66 3.59
N VAL A 152 -3.80 6.91 2.82
CA VAL A 152 -3.80 5.44 2.86
C VAL A 152 -3.78 4.92 1.43
N VAL A 153 -2.68 4.29 1.03
CA VAL A 153 -2.43 3.78 -0.33
C VAL A 153 -1.45 2.62 -0.31
N GLY A 154 -1.48 1.76 -1.32
CA GLY A 154 -0.44 0.76 -1.52
C GLY A 154 -0.96 -0.64 -1.83
N GLY A 155 -2.25 -0.92 -1.64
CA GLY A 155 -2.83 -2.19 -2.03
C GLY A 155 -2.65 -2.46 -3.53
N ASN A 156 -2.93 -1.47 -4.36
CA ASN A 156 -2.77 -1.54 -5.81
C ASN A 156 -1.31 -1.54 -6.25
N ASP A 157 -0.43 -0.79 -5.57
CA ASP A 157 1.01 -0.82 -5.82
C ASP A 157 1.56 -2.26 -5.75
N VAL A 158 1.14 -3.01 -4.74
CA VAL A 158 1.53 -4.42 -4.57
C VAL A 158 0.92 -5.31 -5.65
N THR A 159 -0.37 -5.17 -5.95
CA THR A 159 -1.08 -6.04 -6.91
C THR A 159 -0.61 -5.80 -8.35
N HIS A 160 -0.21 -4.58 -8.69
CA HIS A 160 0.34 -4.21 -10.00
C HIS A 160 1.87 -4.27 -10.03
N ARG A 161 2.51 -4.64 -8.90
CA ARG A 161 3.97 -4.80 -8.77
C ARG A 161 4.74 -3.50 -9.04
N LEU A 162 4.19 -2.39 -8.60
CA LEU A 162 4.89 -1.12 -8.68
C LEU A 162 6.22 -1.19 -7.90
N PRO A 163 7.34 -0.67 -8.46
CA PRO A 163 8.58 -0.61 -7.71
C PRO A 163 8.41 0.20 -6.42
N PRO A 164 8.77 -0.33 -5.24
CA PRO A 164 8.58 0.39 -3.97
C PRO A 164 9.29 1.75 -3.89
N ALA A 165 10.36 1.93 -4.65
CA ALA A 165 11.06 3.22 -4.76
C ALA A 165 10.20 4.29 -5.46
N LEU A 166 9.40 3.89 -6.47
CA LEU A 166 8.48 4.79 -7.15
C LEU A 166 7.30 5.17 -6.24
N SER A 167 6.74 4.20 -5.52
CA SER A 167 5.73 4.47 -4.48
C SER A 167 6.24 5.46 -3.44
N ALA A 168 7.48 5.27 -2.96
CA ALA A 168 8.12 6.16 -1.98
C ALA A 168 8.32 7.58 -2.53
N GLN A 169 8.71 7.71 -3.79
CA GLN A 169 8.93 9.00 -4.44
C GLN A 169 7.66 9.85 -4.47
N HIS A 170 6.54 9.29 -4.96
CA HIS A 170 5.28 10.02 -5.05
C HIS A 170 4.64 10.29 -3.68
N LEU A 171 4.76 9.33 -2.75
CA LEU A 171 4.33 9.55 -1.37
C LEU A 171 5.12 10.70 -0.72
N HIS A 172 6.44 10.73 -0.88
CA HIS A 172 7.30 11.82 -0.39
C HIS A 172 6.89 13.18 -0.99
N GLU A 173 6.69 13.23 -2.30
CA GLU A 173 6.28 14.44 -3.01
C GLU A 173 5.00 15.02 -2.40
N VAL A 174 3.93 14.22 -2.29
CA VAL A 174 2.63 14.69 -1.78
C VAL A 174 2.72 15.08 -0.31
N ILE A 175 3.45 14.33 0.52
CA ILE A 175 3.67 14.74 1.92
C ILE A 175 4.36 16.11 1.98
N ARG A 176 5.40 16.32 1.19
CA ARG A 176 6.12 17.61 1.14
C ARG A 176 5.22 18.77 0.70
N ARG A 177 4.36 18.53 -0.31
CA ARG A 177 3.38 19.53 -0.77
C ARG A 177 2.37 19.89 0.33
N LEU A 178 1.82 18.88 1.02
CA LEU A 178 0.89 19.09 2.14
C LEU A 178 1.57 19.79 3.32
N ARG A 179 2.80 19.42 3.67
CA ARG A 179 3.59 20.11 4.71
C ARG A 179 3.90 21.56 4.34
N GLY A 180 4.12 21.85 3.05
CA GLY A 180 4.26 23.21 2.54
C GLY A 180 3.01 24.09 2.68
N MET A 181 1.83 23.48 2.92
CA MET A 181 0.56 24.15 3.26
C MET A 181 0.31 24.17 4.78
N ASP A 182 1.30 23.96 5.61
CA ASP A 182 1.21 23.82 7.07
C ASP A 182 0.22 22.72 7.54
N ALA A 183 -0.09 21.76 6.67
CA ALA A 183 -0.89 20.60 7.05
C ALA A 183 -0.08 19.59 7.83
N GLU A 184 -0.61 19.06 8.92
CA GLU A 184 -0.09 17.86 9.56
C GLU A 184 -0.48 16.62 8.76
N VAL A 185 0.45 15.67 8.57
CA VAL A 185 0.21 14.51 7.71
C VAL A 185 0.35 13.21 8.50
N VAL A 186 -0.64 12.34 8.35
CA VAL A 186 -0.66 10.97 8.90
C VAL A 186 -0.71 9.98 7.74
N VAL A 187 0.18 9.00 7.74
CA VAL A 187 0.23 7.96 6.71
C VAL A 187 -0.14 6.60 7.32
N GLY A 188 -1.29 6.06 6.95
CA GLY A 188 -1.59 4.65 7.17
C GLY A 188 -0.85 3.81 6.12
N THR A 189 0.10 2.98 6.56
CA THR A 189 0.90 2.19 5.64
C THR A 189 0.12 1.07 4.98
N CYS A 190 0.62 0.52 3.87
CA CYS A 190 0.01 -0.59 3.15
C CYS A 190 -0.38 -1.72 4.12
N PRO A 191 -1.65 -2.19 4.10
CA PRO A 191 -2.09 -3.30 4.94
C PRO A 191 -1.46 -4.63 4.52
N ASP A 192 -1.59 -5.68 5.35
CA ASP A 192 -1.08 -7.01 4.99
C ASP A 192 -2.01 -7.74 4.03
N LEU A 193 -1.61 -7.82 2.76
CA LEU A 193 -2.36 -8.56 1.75
C LEU A 193 -2.36 -10.09 1.96
N GLY A 194 -1.57 -10.59 2.92
CA GLY A 194 -1.64 -11.97 3.36
C GLY A 194 -2.93 -12.34 4.08
N ALA A 195 -3.68 -11.35 4.59
CA ALA A 195 -5.00 -11.56 5.20
C ALA A 195 -6.08 -11.94 4.16
N LEU A 196 -5.85 -11.67 2.87
CA LEU A 196 -6.79 -11.92 1.78
C LEU A 196 -6.92 -13.42 1.49
N ARG A 197 -7.86 -14.11 2.14
CA ARG A 197 -8.07 -15.56 1.97
C ARG A 197 -8.55 -15.94 0.56
N ALA A 198 -9.12 -15.01 -0.19
CA ALA A 198 -9.48 -15.21 -1.59
C ALA A 198 -8.24 -15.46 -2.50
N VAL A 199 -7.05 -15.00 -2.08
CA VAL A 199 -5.78 -15.21 -2.76
C VAL A 199 -5.19 -16.58 -2.40
N PRO A 200 -4.96 -17.49 -3.36
CA PRO A 200 -4.40 -18.82 -3.08
C PRO A 200 -2.90 -18.77 -2.75
N GLN A 201 -2.38 -19.83 -2.13
CA GLN A 201 -0.94 -20.04 -1.95
C GLN A 201 -0.30 -20.59 -3.25
N PRO A 202 0.94 -20.20 -3.59
CA PRO A 202 1.87 -19.33 -2.82
C PRO A 202 1.71 -17.83 -3.04
N LEU A 203 0.85 -17.38 -3.99
CA LEU A 203 0.68 -15.97 -4.34
C LEU A 203 0.37 -15.10 -3.10
N ARG A 204 -0.47 -15.58 -2.19
CA ARG A 204 -0.83 -14.87 -0.95
C ARG A 204 0.39 -14.59 -0.06
N ARG A 205 1.31 -15.57 0.09
CA ARG A 205 2.54 -15.39 0.86
C ARG A 205 3.47 -14.36 0.21
N ILE A 206 3.55 -14.37 -1.12
CA ILE A 206 4.32 -13.38 -1.88
C ILE A 206 3.72 -11.99 -1.68
N ALA A 207 2.41 -11.84 -1.81
CA ALA A 207 1.72 -10.57 -1.59
C ALA A 207 1.92 -10.03 -0.16
N SER A 208 1.88 -10.88 0.87
CA SER A 208 2.22 -10.51 2.25
C SER A 208 3.65 -10.01 2.40
N GLY A 209 4.62 -10.65 1.76
CA GLY A 209 6.02 -10.21 1.77
C GLY A 209 6.22 -8.85 1.08
N LEU A 210 5.56 -8.65 -0.07
CA LEU A 210 5.63 -7.39 -0.81
C LEU A 210 4.95 -6.24 -0.06
N SER A 211 3.75 -6.46 0.51
CA SER A 211 3.05 -5.44 1.31
C SER A 211 3.83 -5.05 2.57
N ARG A 212 4.52 -6.03 3.21
CA ARG A 212 5.43 -5.73 4.33
C ARG A 212 6.53 -4.79 3.91
N ARG A 213 7.24 -5.12 2.84
CA ARG A 213 8.34 -4.30 2.33
C ARG A 213 7.88 -2.90 1.94
N LEU A 214 6.73 -2.79 1.29
CA LEU A 214 6.15 -1.49 0.94
C LEU A 214 5.82 -0.69 2.20
N ALA A 215 5.15 -1.29 3.19
CA ALA A 215 4.80 -0.62 4.44
C ALA A 215 6.02 -0.08 5.21
N GLU A 216 7.13 -0.83 5.25
CA GLU A 216 8.39 -0.41 5.86
C GLU A 216 8.96 0.83 5.14
N ILE A 217 8.97 0.81 3.81
CA ILE A 217 9.44 1.93 2.98
C ILE A 217 8.54 3.14 3.14
N GLN A 218 7.21 2.96 3.12
CA GLN A 218 6.26 4.04 3.36
C GLN A 218 6.43 4.69 4.73
N ALA A 219 6.62 3.89 5.78
CA ALA A 219 6.84 4.40 7.12
C ALA A 219 8.12 5.24 7.22
N GLU A 220 9.19 4.80 6.59
CA GLU A 220 10.46 5.54 6.57
C GLU A 220 10.34 6.82 5.74
N THR A 221 9.69 6.75 4.57
CA THR A 221 9.43 7.91 3.70
C THR A 221 8.59 8.95 4.43
N ALA A 222 7.53 8.53 5.12
CA ALA A 222 6.66 9.42 5.89
C ALA A 222 7.46 10.17 6.96
N ARG A 223 8.27 9.47 7.77
CA ARG A 223 9.10 10.11 8.82
C ARG A 223 10.07 11.13 8.23
N ARG A 224 10.78 10.77 7.15
CA ARG A 224 11.74 11.68 6.49
C ARG A 224 11.06 12.93 5.90
N ALA A 225 9.82 12.79 5.45
CA ALA A 225 9.05 13.91 4.91
C ALA A 225 8.31 14.73 5.98
N GLY A 226 8.43 14.38 7.27
CA GLY A 226 7.77 15.08 8.38
C GLY A 226 6.32 14.68 8.60
N ALA A 227 5.94 13.46 8.21
CA ALA A 227 4.64 12.86 8.47
C ALA A 227 4.71 11.77 9.55
N GLU A 228 3.58 11.51 10.20
CA GLU A 228 3.45 10.46 11.22
C GLU A 228 2.93 9.16 10.59
N PRO A 229 3.76 8.08 10.49
CA PRO A 229 3.29 6.79 9.98
C PRO A 229 2.58 5.96 11.05
N VAL A 230 1.50 5.28 10.63
CA VAL A 230 0.80 4.28 11.41
C VAL A 230 0.91 2.93 10.68
N ASP A 231 1.55 1.95 11.30
CA ASP A 231 1.71 0.61 10.75
C ASP A 231 0.38 -0.17 10.83
N LEU A 232 -0.42 -0.11 9.78
CA LEU A 232 -1.72 -0.79 9.71
C LEU A 232 -1.58 -2.32 9.74
N ARG A 233 -0.45 -2.88 9.28
CA ARG A 233 -0.20 -4.32 9.36
C ARG A 233 -0.13 -4.79 10.81
N ARG A 234 0.53 -4.03 11.68
CA ARG A 234 0.67 -4.36 13.11
C ARG A 234 -0.58 -3.98 13.88
N ALA A 235 -1.14 -2.81 13.60
CA ALA A 235 -2.23 -2.25 14.37
C ALA A 235 -3.56 -2.99 14.18
N VAL A 236 -3.88 -3.41 12.95
CA VAL A 236 -5.16 -4.07 12.63
C VAL A 236 -5.01 -5.40 11.90
N GLY A 237 -3.85 -5.70 11.33
CA GLY A 237 -3.60 -6.93 10.58
C GLY A 237 -4.05 -8.20 11.31
N PRO A 238 -3.69 -8.43 12.59
CA PRO A 238 -4.14 -9.62 13.32
C PRO A 238 -5.65 -9.83 13.27
N MET A 239 -6.47 -8.78 13.43
CA MET A 239 -7.93 -8.86 13.38
C MET A 239 -8.43 -9.33 12.00
N PHE A 240 -7.80 -8.87 10.92
CA PHE A 240 -8.14 -9.28 9.55
C PHE A 240 -7.74 -10.74 9.26
N PHE A 241 -6.71 -11.26 9.94
CA PHE A 241 -6.35 -12.67 9.87
C PHE A 241 -7.28 -13.58 10.70
N ASP A 242 -7.66 -13.13 11.88
CA ASP A 242 -8.43 -13.92 12.85
C ASP A 242 -9.93 -13.97 12.48
N GLU A 243 -10.50 -12.83 12.07
CA GLU A 243 -11.94 -12.67 11.79
C GLU A 243 -12.20 -12.13 10.37
N PRO A 244 -11.72 -12.79 9.30
CA PRO A 244 -11.80 -12.24 7.95
C PRO A 244 -13.23 -12.00 7.46
N GLU A 245 -14.19 -12.85 7.83
CA GLU A 245 -15.60 -12.71 7.44
C GLU A 245 -16.26 -11.46 8.06
N ALA A 246 -15.84 -11.06 9.25
CA ALA A 246 -16.33 -9.85 9.91
C ALA A 246 -15.60 -8.59 9.43
N MET A 247 -14.29 -8.71 9.14
CA MET A 247 -13.41 -7.57 8.84
C MET A 247 -13.44 -7.16 7.37
N PHE A 248 -13.71 -8.10 6.45
CA PHE A 248 -13.85 -7.80 5.03
C PHE A 248 -15.31 -7.66 4.61
N SER A 249 -15.54 -6.85 3.59
CA SER A 249 -16.82 -6.67 2.90
C SER A 249 -17.16 -7.87 2.01
N LEU A 250 -18.29 -7.82 1.30
CA LEU A 250 -18.80 -8.88 0.42
C LEU A 250 -17.78 -9.37 -0.62
N ASP A 251 -16.92 -8.49 -1.10
CA ASP A 251 -15.87 -8.83 -2.06
C ASP A 251 -14.66 -9.56 -1.45
N ARG A 252 -14.62 -9.70 -0.10
CA ARG A 252 -13.52 -10.33 0.65
C ARG A 252 -12.16 -9.69 0.40
N PHE A 253 -12.16 -8.41 0.03
CA PHE A 253 -10.98 -7.62 -0.30
C PHE A 253 -10.96 -6.28 0.42
N HIS A 254 -12.02 -5.48 0.31
CA HIS A 254 -12.15 -4.21 0.99
C HIS A 254 -12.69 -4.37 2.42
N PRO A 255 -12.33 -3.46 3.33
CA PRO A 255 -12.83 -3.52 4.71
C PRO A 255 -14.36 -3.41 4.78
N SER A 256 -14.96 -4.17 5.68
CA SER A 256 -16.35 -4.01 6.09
C SER A 256 -16.54 -2.77 6.98
N ALA A 257 -17.77 -2.51 7.41
CA ALA A 257 -18.05 -1.50 8.43
C ALA A 257 -17.22 -1.74 9.71
N LEU A 258 -17.01 -2.99 10.13
CA LEU A 258 -16.15 -3.33 11.28
C LEU A 258 -14.68 -3.10 10.95
N GLY A 259 -14.22 -3.53 9.78
CA GLY A 259 -12.85 -3.32 9.32
C GLY A 259 -12.49 -1.83 9.31
N TYR A 260 -13.35 -0.97 8.77
CA TYR A 260 -13.16 0.48 8.81
C TYR A 260 -13.16 1.06 10.22
N ARG A 261 -14.00 0.52 11.12
CA ARG A 261 -13.98 0.95 12.52
C ARG A 261 -12.63 0.68 13.17
N ARG A 262 -12.09 -0.52 13.01
CA ARG A 262 -10.79 -0.89 13.57
C ARG A 262 -9.64 -0.11 12.96
N THR A 263 -9.66 0.09 11.64
CA THR A 263 -8.68 0.91 10.94
C THR A 263 -8.71 2.37 11.41
N ALA A 264 -9.89 2.95 11.58
CA ALA A 264 -10.04 4.30 12.12
C ALA A 264 -9.58 4.39 13.59
N GLU A 265 -9.89 3.40 14.42
CA GLU A 265 -9.43 3.33 15.82
C GLU A 265 -7.89 3.30 15.89
N ALA A 266 -7.22 2.61 14.97
CA ALA A 266 -5.76 2.56 14.90
C ALA A 266 -5.12 3.88 14.46
N LEU A 267 -5.74 4.59 13.52
CA LEU A 267 -5.26 5.87 13.01
C LEU A 267 -5.58 7.05 13.95
N LEU A 268 -6.66 6.96 14.73
CA LEU A 268 -7.20 8.05 15.53
C LEU A 268 -6.19 8.72 16.47
N PRO A 269 -5.33 8.00 17.20
CA PRO A 269 -4.35 8.65 18.09
C PRO A 269 -3.40 9.56 17.33
N ALA A 270 -2.91 9.14 16.16
CA ALA A 270 -2.02 9.95 15.32
C ALA A 270 -2.75 11.16 14.73
N VAL A 271 -3.99 10.96 14.25
CA VAL A 271 -4.83 12.05 13.72
C VAL A 271 -5.15 13.09 14.80
N CYS A 272 -5.44 12.68 16.04
CA CYS A 272 -5.69 13.62 17.13
C CYS A 272 -4.42 14.43 17.49
N ARG A 273 -3.27 13.78 17.60
CA ARG A 273 -1.99 14.49 17.83
C ARG A 273 -1.67 15.49 16.71
N ALA A 274 -1.86 15.06 15.47
CA ALA A 274 -1.70 15.94 14.29
C ALA A 274 -2.65 17.15 14.36
N ALA A 275 -3.91 16.93 14.70
CA ALA A 275 -4.88 18.00 14.85
C ALA A 275 -4.54 18.96 15.99
N GLU A 276 -4.10 18.45 17.13
CA GLU A 276 -3.66 19.27 18.27
C GLU A 276 -2.45 20.13 17.90
N ARG A 277 -1.45 19.59 17.19
CA ARG A 277 -0.31 20.36 16.67
C ARG A 277 -0.73 21.47 15.71
N SER A 278 -1.56 21.12 14.72
CA SER A 278 -2.05 22.09 13.73
C SER A 278 -2.86 23.23 14.36
N LEU A 279 -3.65 22.95 15.39
CA LEU A 279 -4.44 23.97 16.09
C LEU A 279 -3.61 24.82 17.04
N SER A 280 -2.45 24.34 17.50
CA SER A 280 -1.54 25.10 18.37
C SER A 280 -0.57 26.00 17.60
N SER A 281 -0.41 25.80 16.31
CA SER A 281 0.43 26.62 15.43
C SER A 281 -0.38 27.78 14.84
N PRO A 282 0.07 29.05 14.95
CA PRO A 282 -0.61 30.17 14.31
C PRO A 282 -0.58 29.98 12.79
N ARG A 283 -1.75 29.88 12.15
CA ARG A 283 -1.85 29.95 10.69
C ARG A 283 -1.80 31.40 10.23
N PRO A 284 -1.20 31.70 9.07
CA PRO A 284 -1.37 33.00 8.45
C PRO A 284 -2.87 33.25 8.31
N GLN A 285 -3.37 34.30 8.95
CA GLN A 285 -4.75 34.76 8.74
C GLN A 285 -4.85 35.20 7.29
N GLU A 286 -5.81 34.66 6.54
CA GLU A 286 -6.21 35.22 5.27
C GLU A 286 -6.56 36.71 5.56
N THR A 287 -5.74 37.60 5.05
CA THR A 287 -6.12 39.03 4.91
C THR A 287 -7.28 39.04 3.92
N ARG A 288 -8.47 39.28 4.45
CA ARG A 288 -9.69 39.52 3.67
C ARG A 288 -9.53 40.71 2.74
#